data_6c2e4b01328da35f73ced192f7cba759
#
_entry.id   6c2e4b01328da35f73ced192f7cba759
#
_cell.length_a   1.000
_cell.length_b   1.000
_cell.length_c   1.000
_cell.angle_alpha   90.00
_cell.angle_beta   90.00
_cell.angle_gamma   90.00
#
_symmetry.space_group_name_H-M   'P 1'
#
loop_
_entity.id
_entity.type
_entity.pdbx_description
1 polymer ?
#
loop_
_entity_poly.entity_id
_entity_poly.type
_entity_poly.pdbx_seq_one_letter_code
_entity_poly.pdbx_strand_id
1 'polypeptide(L)'
;MIDAKEGLFYGKSEKGFGKRQMKNWENVRLVREFSDQGVDCYKLAGGDYVNEYYVVSEAETRKLMNTPEVVGYEVYHCLIPATSQMLFYFKEQKKVTTANILSILRGALNYPLEESCYREHIRVHDISFLSSERVFQEDEIAGLEIKYSKLTMVPDSTLMIGDIIASGETLIHCLRYVTDFYRAHGAKLRNIIIFTIGGTKGIEILEKLTSEIRE
;
A
#
# COMPACT_ATOMS: atom_id res chain seq x y z
N MET A 1 -4.37 -9.10 25.77
CA MET A 1 -3.87 -10.24 24.97
C MET A 1 -4.99 -10.57 23.98
N ILE A 2 -4.92 -10.04 22.78
CA ILE A 2 -5.92 -10.33 21.73
C ILE A 2 -5.45 -11.59 21.07
N ASP A 3 -6.25 -12.65 21.17
CA ASP A 3 -5.98 -13.93 20.51
C ASP A 3 -5.97 -13.69 19.00
N ALA A 4 -4.84 -13.95 18.36
CA ALA A 4 -4.62 -13.73 16.94
C ALA A 4 -5.55 -14.55 16.02
N LYS A 5 -6.40 -15.40 16.61
CA LYS A 5 -7.36 -16.24 15.89
C LYS A 5 -8.73 -15.59 15.65
N GLU A 6 -9.11 -14.54 16.39
CA GLU A 6 -10.47 -13.97 16.27
C GLU A 6 -10.55 -12.56 15.71
N GLY A 7 -9.44 -11.86 15.51
CA GLY A 7 -9.44 -10.42 15.17
C GLY A 7 -9.46 -10.06 13.67
N LEU A 8 -9.20 -10.98 12.75
CA LEU A 8 -8.92 -10.61 11.35
C LEU A 8 -9.98 -11.01 10.32
N PHE A 9 -11.00 -11.79 10.67
CA PHE A 9 -11.93 -12.34 9.66
C PHE A 9 -13.40 -12.36 10.10
N TYR A 10 -14.05 -11.19 10.18
CA TYR A 10 -15.52 -11.14 10.16
C TYR A 10 -16.02 -10.12 9.14
N GLY A 11 -16.23 -10.60 7.92
CA GLY A 11 -17.08 -9.98 6.93
C GLY A 11 -18.14 -10.99 6.50
N LYS A 12 -19.33 -10.99 7.12
CA LYS A 12 -20.49 -11.68 6.54
C LYS A 12 -20.83 -11.02 5.22
N SER A 13 -20.60 -11.72 4.10
CA SER A 13 -21.16 -11.33 2.82
C SER A 13 -22.59 -11.79 2.72
N GLU A 14 -23.54 -10.89 2.68
CA GLU A 14 -24.86 -11.17 2.13
C GLU A 14 -24.96 -10.58 0.72
N LYS A 15 -25.21 -11.52 -0.22
CA LYS A 15 -25.87 -11.39 -1.55
C LYS A 15 -25.14 -10.67 -2.69
N GLY A 16 -24.73 -11.47 -3.65
CA GLY A 16 -24.95 -11.15 -5.05
C GLY A 16 -23.78 -10.62 -5.86
N PHE A 17 -22.60 -11.27 -5.82
CA PHE A 17 -21.65 -11.21 -6.92
C PHE A 17 -21.13 -12.61 -7.21
N GLY A 18 -21.02 -12.93 -8.50
CA GLY A 18 -20.71 -14.24 -9.03
C GLY A 18 -19.53 -14.94 -8.34
N LYS A 19 -19.62 -16.27 -8.26
CA LYS A 19 -18.59 -17.16 -7.73
C LYS A 19 -17.25 -16.94 -8.46
N ARG A 20 -16.47 -15.94 -8.02
CA ARG A 20 -15.04 -15.89 -8.29
C ARG A 20 -14.38 -16.79 -7.26
N GLN A 21 -13.47 -17.66 -7.70
CA GLN A 21 -12.64 -18.49 -6.84
C GLN A 21 -11.99 -17.58 -5.78
N MET A 22 -12.50 -17.67 -4.54
CA MET A 22 -11.79 -17.10 -3.40
C MET A 22 -10.50 -17.90 -3.30
N LYS A 23 -9.35 -17.24 -3.34
CA LYS A 23 -8.08 -17.87 -2.97
C LYS A 23 -8.28 -18.54 -1.62
N ASN A 24 -7.84 -19.77 -1.49
CA ASN A 24 -8.04 -20.56 -0.28
C ASN A 24 -7.18 -19.98 0.84
N TRP A 25 -7.80 -19.23 1.76
CA TRP A 25 -7.14 -18.64 2.92
C TRP A 25 -6.81 -19.66 4.02
N GLU A 26 -7.26 -20.91 3.88
CA GLU A 26 -7.08 -21.96 4.90
C GLU A 26 -5.60 -22.28 5.21
N ASN A 27 -4.70 -22.05 4.27
CA ASN A 27 -3.27 -22.29 4.44
C ASN A 27 -2.46 -21.02 4.74
N VAL A 28 -3.11 -19.85 4.81
CA VAL A 28 -2.42 -18.58 5.06
C VAL A 28 -2.15 -18.43 6.56
N ARG A 29 -0.90 -18.13 6.89
CA ARG A 29 -0.46 -17.87 8.26
C ARG A 29 0.37 -16.61 8.33
N LEU A 30 0.35 -15.97 9.49
CA LEU A 30 1.23 -14.85 9.83
C LEU A 30 2.50 -15.40 10.48
N VAL A 31 3.65 -15.11 9.92
CA VAL A 31 4.96 -15.44 10.46
C VAL A 31 5.60 -14.15 10.95
N ARG A 32 5.99 -14.09 12.22
CA ARG A 32 6.63 -12.91 12.78
C ARG A 32 8.00 -12.71 12.14
N GLU A 33 8.21 -11.55 11.56
CA GLU A 33 9.49 -11.13 10.99
C GLU A 33 10.35 -10.40 12.02
N PHE A 34 9.74 -9.46 12.76
CA PHE A 34 10.40 -8.76 13.85
C PHE A 34 9.40 -8.23 14.89
N SER A 35 9.93 -7.89 16.06
CA SER A 35 9.25 -7.14 17.12
C SER A 35 10.29 -6.18 17.72
N ASP A 36 10.15 -4.90 17.46
CA ASP A 36 11.09 -3.88 17.91
C ASP A 36 10.38 -2.55 18.17
N GLN A 37 10.80 -1.83 19.21
CA GLN A 37 10.29 -0.52 19.61
C GLN A 37 8.75 -0.42 19.65
N GLY A 38 8.07 -1.50 20.05
CA GLY A 38 6.61 -1.55 20.14
C GLY A 38 5.92 -1.83 18.80
N VAL A 39 6.67 -2.06 17.72
CA VAL A 39 6.17 -2.44 16.41
C VAL A 39 6.36 -3.93 16.19
N ASP A 40 5.28 -4.66 15.98
CA ASP A 40 5.28 -6.06 15.54
C ASP A 40 5.04 -6.13 14.04
N CYS A 41 5.88 -6.86 13.34
CA CYS A 41 5.73 -7.12 11.91
C CYS A 41 5.58 -8.62 11.64
N TYR A 42 4.62 -8.95 10.81
CA TYR A 42 4.33 -10.31 10.38
C TYR A 42 4.28 -10.37 8.85
N LYS A 43 4.87 -11.41 8.28
CA LYS A 43 4.76 -11.73 6.85
C LYS A 43 3.66 -12.76 6.62
N LEU A 44 2.85 -12.57 5.58
CA LEU A 44 1.93 -13.59 5.10
C LEU A 44 2.71 -14.73 4.45
N ALA A 45 2.47 -15.96 4.88
CA ALA A 45 3.07 -17.17 4.35
C ALA A 45 2.01 -18.25 4.09
N GLY A 46 2.32 -19.22 3.24
CA GLY A 46 1.46 -20.39 2.95
C GLY A 46 0.43 -20.17 1.84
N GLY A 47 0.42 -19.01 1.17
CA GLY A 47 -0.39 -18.74 -0.02
C GLY A 47 0.47 -18.63 -1.28
N ASP A 48 -0.15 -18.86 -2.45
CA ASP A 48 0.48 -18.64 -3.76
C ASP A 48 0.39 -17.15 -4.14
N TYR A 49 1.15 -16.31 -3.41
CA TYR A 49 1.22 -14.89 -3.67
C TYR A 49 2.41 -14.55 -4.56
N VAL A 50 2.17 -13.65 -5.53
CA VAL A 50 3.22 -13.08 -6.38
C VAL A 50 3.99 -12.00 -5.64
N ASN A 51 3.30 -11.31 -4.72
CA ASN A 51 3.85 -10.23 -3.90
C ASN A 51 4.18 -10.69 -2.47
N GLU A 52 5.02 -9.94 -1.80
CA GLU A 52 5.22 -10.08 -0.37
C GLU A 52 4.26 -9.16 0.40
N TYR A 53 3.56 -9.70 1.37
CA TYR A 53 2.64 -8.95 2.22
C TYR A 53 3.10 -8.97 3.66
N TYR A 54 3.08 -7.80 4.27
CA TYR A 54 3.45 -7.59 5.66
C TYR A 54 2.27 -6.97 6.41
N VAL A 55 2.00 -7.47 7.61
CA VAL A 55 1.03 -6.91 8.53
C VAL A 55 1.80 -6.28 9.69
N VAL A 56 1.62 -5.00 9.86
CA VAL A 56 2.29 -4.23 10.91
C VAL A 56 1.28 -3.88 11.99
N SER A 57 1.64 -4.15 13.23
CA SER A 57 0.82 -3.86 14.41
C SER A 57 1.61 -2.99 15.38
N GLU A 58 1.08 -1.81 15.68
CA GLU A 58 1.65 -0.86 16.60
C GLU A 58 0.53 -0.10 17.34
N ALA A 59 0.77 0.34 18.58
CA ALA A 59 -0.27 0.88 19.44
C ALA A 59 -0.88 2.18 18.93
N GLU A 60 -0.04 3.12 18.45
CA GLU A 60 -0.51 4.41 17.93
C GLU A 60 -1.26 4.24 16.61
N THR A 61 -0.75 3.38 15.73
CA THR A 61 -1.41 3.07 14.44
C THR A 61 -2.80 2.46 14.64
N ARG A 62 -2.99 1.66 15.70
CA ARG A 62 -4.31 1.11 16.04
C ARG A 62 -5.30 2.19 16.49
N LYS A 63 -4.84 3.28 17.10
CA LYS A 63 -5.71 4.42 17.47
C LYS A 63 -6.36 5.04 16.25
N LEU A 64 -5.64 5.14 15.14
CA LEU A 64 -6.15 5.68 13.88
C LEU A 64 -7.49 5.06 13.44
N MET A 65 -7.66 3.74 13.66
CA MET A 65 -8.85 3.00 13.26
C MET A 65 -9.96 2.97 14.31
N ASN A 66 -9.62 3.22 15.58
CA ASN A 66 -10.51 2.97 16.71
C ASN A 66 -10.86 4.23 17.51
N THR A 67 -10.20 5.37 17.23
CA THR A 67 -10.34 6.60 18.00
C THR A 67 -10.78 7.72 17.05
N PRO A 68 -12.07 8.12 17.05
CA PRO A 68 -12.61 9.14 16.13
C PRO A 68 -11.95 10.52 16.27
N GLU A 69 -11.35 10.80 17.41
CA GLU A 69 -10.65 12.06 17.71
C GLU A 69 -9.29 12.18 17.02
N VAL A 70 -8.74 11.07 16.50
CA VAL A 70 -7.49 11.08 15.75
C VAL A 70 -7.73 11.63 14.35
N VAL A 71 -7.49 12.93 14.18
CA VAL A 71 -7.71 13.66 12.94
C VAL A 71 -6.55 14.59 12.60
N GLY A 72 -6.43 14.98 11.34
CA GLY A 72 -5.42 15.96 10.91
C GLY A 72 -3.99 15.49 11.19
N TYR A 73 -3.24 16.28 11.94
CA TYR A 73 -1.82 16.04 12.24
C TYR A 73 -1.59 14.77 13.09
N GLU A 74 -2.55 14.41 13.94
CA GLU A 74 -2.47 13.20 14.76
C GLU A 74 -2.46 11.92 13.90
N VAL A 75 -3.18 11.93 12.77
CA VAL A 75 -3.13 10.82 11.78
C VAL A 75 -1.71 10.60 11.29
N TYR A 76 -1.02 11.69 10.95
CA TYR A 76 0.37 11.65 10.52
C TYR A 76 1.28 11.05 11.60
N HIS A 77 1.14 11.51 12.85
CA HIS A 77 1.93 11.01 13.97
C HIS A 77 1.71 9.54 14.27
N CYS A 78 0.46 9.08 14.24
CA CYS A 78 0.14 7.68 14.48
C CYS A 78 0.77 6.71 13.48
N LEU A 79 1.08 7.17 12.27
CA LEU A 79 1.65 6.31 11.22
C LEU A 79 3.18 6.28 11.21
N ILE A 80 3.85 7.28 11.76
CA ILE A 80 5.31 7.39 11.70
C ILE A 80 6.03 6.16 12.30
N PRO A 81 5.71 5.68 13.53
CA PRO A 81 6.46 4.59 14.13
C PRO A 81 6.45 3.33 13.28
N ALA A 82 5.26 2.89 12.85
CA ALA A 82 5.10 1.72 12.01
C ALA A 82 5.79 1.87 10.65
N THR A 83 5.65 3.04 10.02
CA THR A 83 6.26 3.34 8.71
C THR A 83 7.78 3.36 8.80
N SER A 84 8.36 4.02 9.81
CA SER A 84 9.81 4.08 10.01
C SER A 84 10.41 2.70 10.25
N GLN A 85 9.81 1.89 11.12
CA GLN A 85 10.29 0.53 11.38
C GLN A 85 10.24 -0.37 10.13
N MET A 86 9.19 -0.25 9.33
CA MET A 86 9.12 -0.98 8.05
C MET A 86 10.17 -0.50 7.05
N LEU A 87 10.43 0.81 6.97
CA LEU A 87 11.48 1.34 6.11
C LEU A 87 12.87 0.91 6.57
N PHE A 88 13.14 0.90 7.89
CA PHE A 88 14.35 0.34 8.45
C PHE A 88 14.52 -1.13 8.05
N TYR A 89 13.48 -1.95 8.20
CA TYR A 89 13.48 -3.35 7.79
C TYR A 89 13.78 -3.50 6.29
N PHE A 90 13.12 -2.74 5.41
CA PHE A 90 13.37 -2.80 3.96
C PHE A 90 14.79 -2.33 3.60
N LYS A 91 15.31 -1.33 4.28
CA LYS A 91 16.69 -0.88 4.11
C LYS A 91 17.68 -2.00 4.45
N GLU A 92 17.53 -2.64 5.60
CA GLU A 92 18.44 -3.69 6.06
C GLU A 92 18.30 -5.00 5.28
N GLN A 93 17.07 -5.45 5.04
CA GLN A 93 16.81 -6.76 4.45
C GLN A 93 16.72 -6.74 2.92
N LYS A 94 16.20 -5.66 2.32
CA LYS A 94 16.00 -5.54 0.87
C LYS A 94 16.94 -4.54 0.20
N LYS A 95 17.85 -3.92 0.97
CA LYS A 95 18.82 -2.93 0.50
C LYS A 95 18.17 -1.73 -0.20
N VAL A 96 17.02 -1.29 0.30
CA VAL A 96 16.32 -0.10 -0.18
C VAL A 96 16.99 1.13 0.43
N THR A 97 17.86 1.77 -0.32
CA THR A 97 18.61 2.97 0.11
C THR A 97 18.11 4.25 -0.56
N THR A 98 17.33 4.11 -1.61
CA THR A 98 16.79 5.22 -2.40
C THR A 98 15.34 4.94 -2.79
N ALA A 99 14.53 5.99 -2.88
CA ALA A 99 13.12 5.90 -3.22
C ALA A 99 12.65 7.10 -4.05
N ASN A 100 11.61 6.86 -4.85
CA ASN A 100 10.67 7.86 -5.32
C ASN A 100 9.37 7.68 -4.58
N ILE A 101 8.73 8.76 -4.18
CA ILE A 101 7.41 8.71 -3.56
C ILE A 101 6.37 9.11 -4.60
N LEU A 102 5.35 8.28 -4.78
CA LEU A 102 4.18 8.64 -5.55
C LEU A 102 3.05 9.09 -4.61
N SER A 103 2.72 10.35 -4.69
CA SER A 103 1.58 10.93 -3.99
C SER A 103 0.34 10.85 -4.87
N ILE A 104 -0.57 9.95 -4.55
CA ILE A 104 -1.92 9.93 -5.12
C ILE A 104 -2.72 10.97 -4.33
N LEU A 105 -3.06 12.07 -5.01
CA LEU A 105 -3.60 13.25 -4.35
C LEU A 105 -4.88 12.93 -3.59
N ARG A 106 -4.82 13.33 -2.32
CA ARG A 106 -5.61 13.22 -1.11
C ARG A 106 -5.30 12.01 -0.23
N GLY A 107 -4.23 11.22 -0.53
CA GLY A 107 -3.78 10.14 0.36
C GLY A 107 -3.07 10.64 1.61
N ALA A 108 -3.51 10.24 2.80
CA ALA A 108 -2.90 10.67 4.08
C ALA A 108 -1.54 9.98 4.35
N LEU A 109 -1.37 8.74 3.89
CA LEU A 109 -0.17 7.94 4.15
C LEU A 109 1.10 8.43 3.41
N ASN A 110 0.95 9.33 2.44
CA ASN A 110 2.09 9.89 1.72
C ASN A 110 2.96 10.79 2.61
N TYR A 111 2.38 11.50 3.57
CA TYR A 111 3.13 12.40 4.45
C TYR A 111 4.11 11.64 5.36
N PRO A 112 3.73 10.54 6.04
CA PRO A 112 4.67 9.77 6.83
C PRO A 112 5.82 9.16 6.04
N LEU A 113 5.65 8.87 4.75
CA LEU A 113 6.71 8.26 3.93
C LEU A 113 7.93 9.15 3.80
N GLU A 114 7.75 10.44 3.51
CA GLU A 114 8.86 11.39 3.36
C GLU A 114 9.63 11.54 4.68
N GLU A 115 8.93 11.82 5.77
CA GLU A 115 9.50 11.95 7.11
C GLU A 115 10.20 10.66 7.56
N SER A 116 9.56 9.51 7.34
CA SER A 116 10.13 8.21 7.72
C SER A 116 11.35 7.85 6.87
N CYS A 117 11.37 8.16 5.57
CA CYS A 117 12.55 8.01 4.73
C CYS A 117 13.72 8.87 5.25
N TYR A 118 13.44 10.12 5.64
CA TYR A 118 14.44 11.01 6.22
C TYR A 118 15.02 10.43 7.52
N ARG A 119 14.18 9.97 8.44
CA ARG A 119 14.60 9.35 9.71
C ARG A 119 15.47 8.12 9.51
N GLU A 120 15.11 7.28 8.53
CA GLU A 120 15.82 6.04 8.23
C GLU A 120 16.99 6.22 7.25
N HIS A 121 17.33 7.46 6.91
CA HIS A 121 18.39 7.77 5.94
C HIS A 121 18.21 7.09 4.57
N ILE A 122 16.97 6.96 4.11
CA ILE A 122 16.63 6.56 2.75
C ILE A 122 16.52 7.83 1.92
N ARG A 123 17.34 7.93 0.87
CA ARG A 123 17.33 9.12 0.01
C ARG A 123 16.09 9.14 -0.87
N VAL A 124 15.25 10.15 -0.70
CA VAL A 124 14.16 10.43 -1.61
C VAL A 124 14.70 11.24 -2.80
N HIS A 125 14.58 10.67 -4.01
CA HIS A 125 15.02 11.34 -5.23
C HIS A 125 14.03 12.39 -5.68
N ASP A 126 12.74 12.04 -5.62
CA ASP A 126 11.66 12.93 -6.02
C ASP A 126 10.32 12.50 -5.43
N ILE A 127 9.38 13.43 -5.43
CA ILE A 127 7.98 13.18 -5.10
C ILE A 127 7.14 13.47 -6.34
N SER A 128 6.62 12.41 -6.92
CA SER A 128 5.70 12.42 -8.04
C SER A 128 4.26 12.57 -7.56
N PHE A 129 3.42 13.19 -8.35
CA PHE A 129 2.02 13.45 -8.01
C PHE A 129 1.08 12.96 -9.11
N LEU A 130 0.02 12.30 -8.70
CA LEU A 130 -1.11 11.94 -9.57
C LEU A 130 -2.43 12.30 -8.91
N SER A 131 -3.39 12.73 -9.74
CA SER A 131 -4.78 12.84 -9.34
C SER A 131 -5.64 12.08 -10.32
N SER A 132 -6.49 11.20 -9.81
CA SER A 132 -7.47 10.45 -10.58
C SER A 132 -8.88 10.78 -10.09
N GLU A 133 -9.77 11.05 -11.02
CA GLU A 133 -11.17 11.36 -10.74
C GLU A 133 -12.10 10.40 -11.47
N ARG A 134 -13.27 10.14 -10.86
CA ARG A 134 -14.32 9.37 -11.49
C ARG A 134 -14.99 10.20 -12.57
N VAL A 135 -15.13 9.61 -13.75
CA VAL A 135 -15.92 10.17 -14.85
C VAL A 135 -17.31 9.58 -14.77
N PHE A 136 -18.31 10.45 -14.75
CA PHE A 136 -19.71 10.06 -14.74
C PHE A 136 -20.31 10.27 -16.13
N GLN A 137 -21.14 9.34 -16.55
CA GLN A 137 -21.97 9.45 -17.74
C GLN A 137 -23.39 8.98 -17.36
N GLU A 138 -24.38 9.84 -17.55
CA GLU A 138 -25.78 9.56 -17.16
C GLU A 138 -25.92 9.10 -15.70
N ASP A 139 -25.23 9.79 -14.77
CA ASP A 139 -25.18 9.48 -13.33
C ASP A 139 -24.53 8.13 -12.94
N GLU A 140 -24.00 7.39 -13.90
CA GLU A 140 -23.21 6.18 -13.65
C GLU A 140 -21.71 6.45 -13.79
N ILE A 141 -20.89 5.67 -13.04
CA ILE A 141 -19.43 5.74 -13.13
C ILE A 141 -18.99 5.11 -14.45
N ALA A 142 -18.63 5.94 -15.43
CA ALA A 142 -18.12 5.50 -16.74
C ALA A 142 -16.64 5.06 -16.68
N GLY A 143 -15.87 5.52 -15.70
CA GLY A 143 -14.45 5.17 -15.56
C GLY A 143 -13.68 6.10 -14.62
N LEU A 144 -12.36 6.04 -14.75
CA LEU A 144 -11.40 6.89 -14.04
C LEU A 144 -10.53 7.63 -15.07
N GLU A 145 -10.23 8.89 -14.80
CA GLU A 145 -9.37 9.73 -15.64
C GLU A 145 -8.28 10.36 -14.80
N ILE A 146 -7.05 10.42 -15.32
CA ILE A 146 -5.96 11.18 -14.69
C ILE A 146 -6.16 12.66 -15.01
N LYS A 147 -6.48 13.45 -13.98
CA LYS A 147 -6.69 14.89 -14.11
C LYS A 147 -5.43 15.71 -13.93
N TYR A 148 -4.48 15.18 -13.17
CA TYR A 148 -3.19 15.83 -12.95
C TYR A 148 -2.09 14.79 -12.88
N SER A 149 -0.97 15.06 -13.50
CA SER A 149 0.21 14.22 -13.49
C SER A 149 1.46 15.07 -13.47
N LYS A 150 2.30 14.86 -12.46
CA LYS A 150 3.68 15.33 -12.40
C LYS A 150 4.53 14.13 -11.99
N LEU A 151 5.08 13.44 -12.98
CA LEU A 151 5.91 12.27 -12.77
C LEU A 151 7.37 12.58 -13.08
N THR A 152 8.24 12.17 -12.18
CA THR A 152 9.68 12.13 -12.41
C THR A 152 10.11 10.68 -12.62
N MET A 153 10.75 10.43 -13.72
CA MET A 153 11.30 9.12 -14.04
C MET A 153 12.67 8.94 -13.40
N VAL A 154 12.80 7.97 -12.50
CA VAL A 154 14.08 7.53 -11.95
C VAL A 154 14.23 6.04 -12.22
N PRO A 155 15.03 5.65 -13.22
CA PRO A 155 15.24 4.25 -13.58
C PRO A 155 15.80 3.44 -12.42
N ASP A 156 15.46 2.15 -12.37
CA ASP A 156 15.90 1.19 -11.36
C ASP A 156 15.69 1.61 -9.91
N SER A 157 14.73 2.51 -9.68
CA SER A 157 14.38 3.00 -8.35
C SER A 157 13.29 2.14 -7.67
N THR A 158 13.15 2.34 -6.37
CA THR A 158 12.00 1.88 -5.60
C THR A 158 10.93 2.96 -5.60
N LEU A 159 9.72 2.63 -6.06
CA LEU A 159 8.55 3.49 -5.95
C LEU A 159 7.83 3.19 -4.63
N MET A 160 7.59 4.21 -3.82
CA MET A 160 6.85 4.10 -2.56
C MET A 160 5.51 4.82 -2.68
N ILE A 161 4.45 4.18 -2.22
CA ILE A 161 3.10 4.72 -2.24
C ILE A 161 2.49 4.52 -0.87
N GLY A 162 1.83 5.56 -0.35
CA GLY A 162 1.01 5.47 0.84
C GLY A 162 -0.44 5.83 0.50
N ASP A 163 -1.37 4.90 0.68
CA ASP A 163 -2.79 5.15 0.41
C ASP A 163 -3.69 4.19 1.19
N ILE A 164 -4.95 4.58 1.36
CA ILE A 164 -5.98 3.73 1.95
C ILE A 164 -6.67 2.93 0.84
N ILE A 165 -6.59 1.61 0.92
CA ILE A 165 -7.20 0.74 -0.09
C ILE A 165 -8.60 0.31 0.36
N ALA A 166 -9.62 0.94 -0.19
CA ALA A 166 -11.02 0.51 -0.07
C ALA A 166 -11.42 -0.41 -1.23
N SER A 167 -11.80 0.13 -2.37
CA SER A 167 -12.05 -0.65 -3.61
C SER A 167 -10.78 -0.92 -4.40
N GLY A 168 -9.73 -0.13 -4.23
CA GLY A 168 -8.45 -0.22 -4.93
C GLY A 168 -8.46 0.31 -6.37
N GLU A 169 -9.60 0.74 -6.90
CA GLU A 169 -9.72 1.19 -8.28
C GLU A 169 -8.80 2.35 -8.62
N THR A 170 -8.75 3.36 -7.75
CA THR A 170 -7.87 4.52 -7.92
C THR A 170 -6.40 4.10 -7.94
N LEU A 171 -5.99 3.26 -7.01
CA LEU A 171 -4.62 2.78 -6.92
C LEU A 171 -4.21 1.99 -8.18
N ILE A 172 -5.09 1.07 -8.63
CA ILE A 172 -4.86 0.31 -9.87
C ILE A 172 -4.69 1.24 -11.07
N HIS A 173 -5.58 2.21 -11.21
CA HIS A 173 -5.55 3.16 -12.32
C HIS A 173 -4.26 3.98 -12.32
N CYS A 174 -3.86 4.51 -11.15
CA CYS A 174 -2.61 5.24 -10.99
C CYS A 174 -1.38 4.37 -11.25
N LEU A 175 -1.34 3.13 -10.75
CA LEU A 175 -0.22 2.23 -10.97
C LEU A 175 -0.06 1.83 -12.44
N ARG A 176 -1.16 1.56 -13.16
CA ARG A 176 -1.11 1.33 -14.60
C ARG A 176 -0.53 2.54 -15.32
N TYR A 177 -1.03 3.73 -15.03
CA TYR A 177 -0.53 4.97 -15.63
C TYR A 177 0.98 5.16 -15.41
N VAL A 178 1.47 4.93 -14.17
CA VAL A 178 2.90 5.05 -13.86
C VAL A 178 3.72 3.98 -14.56
N THR A 179 3.28 2.73 -14.57
CA THR A 179 4.01 1.64 -15.24
C THR A 179 4.08 1.85 -16.75
N ASP A 180 3.01 2.35 -17.36
CA ASP A 180 2.99 2.70 -18.78
C ASP A 180 3.92 3.90 -19.07
N PHE A 181 3.96 4.89 -18.17
CA PHE A 181 4.90 6.01 -18.27
C PHE A 181 6.36 5.52 -18.25
N TYR A 182 6.73 4.64 -17.31
CA TYR A 182 8.08 4.07 -17.26
C TYR A 182 8.39 3.23 -18.50
N ARG A 183 7.45 2.39 -18.94
CA ARG A 183 7.59 1.54 -20.13
C ARG A 183 7.78 2.39 -21.39
N ALA A 184 7.01 3.45 -21.56
CA ALA A 184 7.10 4.36 -22.71
C ALA A 184 8.48 5.08 -22.81
N HIS A 185 9.17 5.24 -21.68
CA HIS A 185 10.51 5.82 -21.62
C HIS A 185 11.65 4.78 -21.58
N GLY A 186 11.34 3.51 -21.78
CA GLY A 186 12.32 2.43 -21.75
C GLY A 186 12.95 2.19 -20.37
N ALA A 187 12.31 2.65 -19.30
CA ALA A 187 12.78 2.52 -17.93
C ALA A 187 12.01 1.43 -17.16
N LYS A 188 12.61 0.95 -16.09
CA LYS A 188 11.99 -0.04 -15.19
C LYS A 188 12.01 0.45 -13.76
N LEU A 189 11.01 0.05 -12.99
CA LEU A 189 11.02 0.12 -11.53
C LEU A 189 11.65 -1.15 -10.97
N ARG A 190 12.49 -0.99 -9.96
CA ARG A 190 13.08 -2.15 -9.27
C ARG A 190 12.07 -2.79 -8.33
N ASN A 191 11.41 -1.96 -7.52
CA ASN A 191 10.41 -2.39 -6.56
C ASN A 191 9.27 -1.38 -6.52
N ILE A 192 8.08 -1.85 -6.16
CA ILE A 192 6.96 -1.01 -5.74
C ILE A 192 6.62 -1.43 -4.30
N ILE A 193 6.67 -0.49 -3.36
CA ILE A 193 6.30 -0.70 -1.96
C ILE A 193 5.06 0.14 -1.67
N ILE A 194 4.01 -0.53 -1.20
CA ILE A 194 2.72 0.11 -0.91
C ILE A 194 2.47 0.01 0.60
N PHE A 195 2.40 1.15 1.24
CA PHE A 195 1.94 1.29 2.62
C PHE A 195 0.45 1.57 2.60
N THR A 196 -0.33 0.74 3.27
CA THR A 196 -1.79 0.88 3.21
C THR A 196 -2.47 0.51 4.51
N ILE A 197 -3.62 1.11 4.71
CA ILE A 197 -4.65 0.64 5.63
C ILE A 197 -5.73 0.01 4.75
N GLY A 198 -5.94 -1.29 4.89
CA GLY A 198 -6.88 -2.01 4.04
C GLY A 198 -7.16 -3.42 4.54
N GLY A 199 -8.12 -4.07 3.92
CA GLY A 199 -8.50 -5.45 4.20
C GLY A 199 -7.98 -6.44 3.15
N THR A 200 -8.40 -7.70 3.27
CA THR A 200 -8.02 -8.81 2.37
C THR A 200 -8.36 -8.56 0.91
N LYS A 201 -9.41 -7.78 0.63
CA LYS A 201 -9.78 -7.36 -0.74
C LYS A 201 -8.67 -6.57 -1.42
N GLY A 202 -7.90 -5.77 -0.66
CA GLY A 202 -6.73 -5.07 -1.17
C GLY A 202 -5.66 -6.02 -1.69
N ILE A 203 -5.41 -7.13 -0.99
CA ILE A 203 -4.46 -8.16 -1.40
C ILE A 203 -4.89 -8.78 -2.75
N GLU A 204 -6.15 -9.18 -2.88
CA GLU A 204 -6.68 -9.79 -4.11
C GLU A 204 -6.52 -8.86 -5.33
N ILE A 205 -6.77 -7.57 -5.12
CA ILE A 205 -6.66 -6.54 -6.14
C ILE A 205 -5.20 -6.35 -6.57
N LEU A 206 -4.27 -6.27 -5.61
CA LEU A 206 -2.84 -6.10 -5.88
C LEU A 206 -2.23 -7.33 -6.57
N GLU A 207 -2.64 -8.54 -6.19
CA GLU A 207 -2.22 -9.77 -6.87
C GLU A 207 -2.63 -9.79 -8.35
N LYS A 208 -3.89 -9.42 -8.62
CA LYS A 208 -4.38 -9.33 -9.99
C LYS A 208 -3.60 -8.29 -10.80
N LEU A 209 -3.41 -7.09 -10.24
CA LEU A 209 -2.67 -6.01 -10.90
C LEU A 209 -1.22 -6.42 -11.20
N THR A 210 -0.55 -7.06 -10.23
CA THR A 210 0.85 -7.48 -10.43
C THR A 210 0.98 -8.50 -11.54
N SER A 211 0.03 -9.42 -11.66
CA SER A 211 0.00 -10.38 -12.77
C SER A 211 -0.13 -9.68 -14.12
N GLU A 212 -1.00 -8.67 -14.22
CA GLU A 212 -1.19 -7.87 -15.43
C GLU A 212 0.04 -7.01 -15.82
N ILE A 213 0.77 -6.47 -14.84
CA ILE A 213 1.93 -5.58 -15.09
C ILE A 213 3.19 -6.38 -15.50
N ARG A 214 3.30 -7.63 -15.06
CA ARG A 214 4.47 -8.48 -15.34
C ARG A 214 4.43 -9.13 -16.73
N GLU A 215 3.26 -9.18 -17.37
CA GLU A 215 3.06 -9.55 -18.78
C GLU A 215 3.49 -8.39 -19.70
#